data_c32bcee5033a5e34fe0b49947e70b6c7
#
_entry.id   c32bcee5033a5e34fe0b49947e70b6c7
#
_cell.length_a   1.000
_cell.length_b   1.000
_cell.length_c   1.000
_cell.angle_alpha   90.00
_cell.angle_beta   90.00
_cell.angle_gamma   90.00
#
_symmetry.space_group_name_H-M   'P 1'
#
loop_
_entity.id
_entity.type
_entity.pdbx_description
1 polymer ?
#
loop_
_entity_poly.entity_id
_entity_poly.type
_entity_poly.pdbx_seq_one_letter_code
_entity_poly.pdbx_strand_id
1 'polypeptide(L)'
;VSDQPLSEEEIRQRVREAMRRSQQLLKKEKKAEQRPDGTLLPILRSTSSSPDLDHFPHVPVLPGTLFASLAYVELTPEGTIGMRHVVDEQLGGRSVEDLMSDATTNLMSGLNAQIRGSDDTPDRMLSLEREGYFAASAVVAPDFHEWVSGLLEEDRLIVALPCPDQIYITGADSYWADQLARMVLDSDYEPNPLTPTLLLWESTGPDLIVEQPVRTEPS
;
A
#
# COMPACT_ATOMS: atom_id res chain seq x y z
N VAL A 1 -2.54 51.78 -41.02
CA VAL A 1 -3.10 50.50 -40.50
C VAL A 1 -4.60 50.71 -40.51
N SER A 2 -5.30 50.00 -41.44
CA SER A 2 -6.74 50.14 -41.64
C SER A 2 -7.49 49.38 -40.55
N ASP A 3 -8.07 50.10 -39.62
CA ASP A 3 -8.99 49.58 -38.60
C ASP A 3 -10.36 49.35 -39.26
N GLN A 4 -10.51 48.21 -39.96
CA GLN A 4 -11.84 47.79 -40.39
C GLN A 4 -12.52 47.07 -39.21
N PRO A 5 -13.77 47.48 -38.89
CA PRO A 5 -14.50 46.77 -37.83
C PRO A 5 -14.77 45.32 -38.25
N LEU A 6 -14.53 44.40 -37.34
CA LEU A 6 -14.77 42.97 -37.53
C LEU A 6 -16.25 42.74 -37.86
N SER A 7 -16.52 41.83 -38.80
CA SER A 7 -17.88 41.42 -39.12
C SER A 7 -18.51 40.67 -37.93
N GLU A 8 -19.88 40.70 -37.85
CA GLU A 8 -20.59 39.95 -36.79
C GLU A 8 -20.21 38.45 -36.78
N GLU A 9 -19.89 37.89 -37.91
CA GLU A 9 -19.53 36.48 -38.06
C GLU A 9 -18.15 36.19 -37.51
N GLU A 10 -17.17 37.08 -37.73
CA GLU A 10 -15.81 37.01 -37.15
C GLU A 10 -15.87 37.20 -35.64
N ILE A 11 -16.72 38.07 -35.12
CA ILE A 11 -16.93 38.24 -33.67
C ILE A 11 -17.48 36.96 -33.07
N ARG A 12 -18.50 36.34 -33.67
CA ARG A 12 -19.11 35.09 -33.22
C ARG A 12 -18.11 33.92 -33.25
N GLN A 13 -17.25 33.88 -34.24
CA GLN A 13 -16.22 32.85 -34.34
C GLN A 13 -15.17 33.01 -33.25
N ARG A 14 -14.66 34.21 -32.99
CA ARG A 14 -13.72 34.51 -31.93
C ARG A 14 -14.29 34.20 -30.53
N VAL A 15 -15.56 34.51 -30.31
CA VAL A 15 -16.24 34.17 -29.05
C VAL A 15 -16.32 32.66 -28.88
N ARG A 16 -16.67 31.88 -29.91
CA ARG A 16 -16.71 30.42 -29.85
C ARG A 16 -15.33 29.82 -29.60
N GLU A 17 -14.28 30.34 -30.22
CA GLU A 17 -12.92 29.88 -29.99
C GLU A 17 -12.43 30.21 -28.56
N ALA A 18 -12.75 31.40 -28.05
CA ALA A 18 -12.43 31.80 -26.68
C ALA A 18 -13.16 30.89 -25.66
N MET A 19 -14.43 30.58 -25.88
CA MET A 19 -15.18 29.66 -25.03
C MET A 19 -14.62 28.24 -25.07
N ARG A 20 -14.22 27.74 -26.25
CA ARG A 20 -13.57 26.42 -26.35
C ARG A 20 -12.22 26.36 -25.60
N ARG A 21 -11.38 27.40 -25.72
CA ARG A 21 -10.13 27.53 -25.01
C ARG A 21 -10.33 27.57 -23.49
N SER A 22 -11.31 28.36 -23.04
CA SER A 22 -11.67 28.45 -21.62
C SER A 22 -12.17 27.12 -21.08
N GLN A 23 -13.02 26.39 -21.82
CA GLN A 23 -13.48 25.06 -21.43
C GLN A 23 -12.34 24.02 -21.41
N GLN A 24 -11.38 24.12 -22.33
CA GLN A 24 -10.21 23.23 -22.34
C GLN A 24 -9.27 23.53 -21.15
N LEU A 25 -9.10 24.80 -20.79
CA LEU A 25 -8.32 25.20 -19.61
C LEU A 25 -8.97 24.72 -18.32
N LEU A 26 -10.29 24.93 -18.18
CA LEU A 26 -11.05 24.42 -17.02
C LEU A 26 -11.01 22.89 -16.91
N LYS A 27 -11.03 22.17 -18.03
CA LYS A 27 -10.85 20.70 -18.03
C LYS A 27 -9.42 20.30 -17.66
N LYS A 28 -8.40 21.05 -18.07
CA LYS A 28 -7.01 20.82 -17.67
C LYS A 28 -6.77 21.13 -16.19
N GLU A 29 -7.34 22.23 -15.68
CA GLU A 29 -7.29 22.59 -14.27
C GLU A 29 -8.00 21.55 -13.40
N LYS A 30 -9.22 21.14 -13.74
CA LYS A 30 -9.91 20.05 -13.05
C LYS A 30 -9.15 18.73 -13.10
N LYS A 31 -8.45 18.44 -14.19
CA LYS A 31 -7.61 17.23 -14.30
C LYS A 31 -6.30 17.35 -13.52
N ALA A 32 -5.78 18.57 -13.33
CA ALA A 32 -4.63 18.86 -12.48
C ALA A 32 -5.01 18.82 -10.98
N GLU A 33 -6.18 19.38 -10.63
CA GLU A 33 -6.77 19.27 -9.28
C GLU A 33 -7.15 17.83 -8.89
N GLN A 34 -7.37 16.95 -9.89
CA GLN A 34 -7.67 15.53 -9.69
C GLN A 34 -6.43 14.62 -9.59
N ARG A 35 -5.21 15.14 -9.77
CA ARG A 35 -4.02 14.38 -9.42
C ARG A 35 -3.85 14.47 -7.91
N PRO A 36 -4.03 13.36 -7.20
CA PRO A 36 -3.78 13.36 -5.77
C PRO A 36 -2.29 13.68 -5.54
N ASP A 37 -2.03 14.64 -4.66
CA ASP A 37 -0.70 14.82 -4.11
C ASP A 37 -0.33 13.56 -3.31
N GLY A 38 0.94 13.20 -3.32
CA GLY A 38 1.46 12.03 -2.59
C GLY A 38 1.90 10.88 -3.49
N THR A 39 2.52 9.90 -2.86
CA THR A 39 3.00 8.67 -3.49
C THR A 39 1.93 7.59 -3.41
N LEU A 40 1.60 6.96 -4.55
CA LEU A 40 0.69 5.82 -4.57
C LEU A 40 1.36 4.61 -3.91
N LEU A 41 0.74 4.05 -2.86
CA LEU A 41 1.24 2.90 -2.11
C LEU A 41 0.15 1.84 -1.93
N PRO A 42 0.53 0.56 -1.84
CA PRO A 42 -0.36 -0.48 -1.38
C PRO A 42 -0.54 -0.39 0.13
N ILE A 43 -1.75 -0.55 0.61
CA ILE A 43 -2.09 -0.56 2.02
C ILE A 43 -2.62 -1.93 2.39
N LEU A 44 -1.83 -2.69 3.15
CA LEU A 44 -2.24 -4.00 3.64
C LEU A 44 -3.31 -3.84 4.73
N ARG A 45 -4.34 -4.69 4.67
CA ARG A 45 -5.49 -4.65 5.56
C ARG A 45 -5.94 -6.07 5.93
N SER A 46 -6.55 -6.21 7.10
CA SER A 46 -7.26 -7.43 7.51
C SER A 46 -8.75 -7.30 7.25
N THR A 47 -9.36 -8.39 6.83
CA THR A 47 -10.84 -8.48 6.69
C THR A 47 -11.52 -8.23 8.04
N SER A 48 -10.95 -8.73 9.14
CA SER A 48 -11.49 -8.61 10.51
C SER A 48 -11.57 -7.15 11.00
N SER A 49 -10.69 -6.27 10.52
CA SER A 49 -10.60 -4.86 10.94
C SER A 49 -11.06 -3.86 9.88
N SER A 50 -11.57 -4.32 8.75
CA SER A 50 -11.95 -3.45 7.62
C SER A 50 -13.37 -3.75 7.14
N PRO A 51 -14.40 -3.29 7.85
CA PRO A 51 -15.82 -3.51 7.48
C PRO A 51 -16.19 -2.85 6.14
N ASP A 52 -15.42 -1.85 5.70
CA ASP A 52 -15.68 -1.08 4.48
C ASP A 52 -14.90 -1.58 3.26
N LEU A 53 -14.47 -2.84 3.27
CA LEU A 53 -13.65 -3.44 2.20
C LEU A 53 -14.26 -3.24 0.81
N ASP A 54 -15.57 -3.42 0.68
CA ASP A 54 -16.29 -3.32 -0.60
C ASP A 54 -16.29 -1.91 -1.21
N HIS A 55 -15.87 -0.90 -0.44
CA HIS A 55 -15.80 0.50 -0.91
C HIS A 55 -14.49 0.88 -1.58
N PHE A 56 -13.49 -0.01 -1.53
CA PHE A 56 -12.16 0.26 -2.06
C PHE A 56 -11.73 -0.81 -3.07
N PRO A 57 -11.19 -0.40 -4.23
CA PRO A 57 -10.51 -1.34 -5.12
C PRO A 57 -9.38 -2.04 -4.36
N HIS A 58 -9.35 -3.37 -4.39
CA HIS A 58 -8.39 -4.16 -3.64
C HIS A 58 -8.04 -5.46 -4.35
N VAL A 59 -6.92 -6.05 -3.97
CA VAL A 59 -6.51 -7.39 -4.40
C VAL A 59 -6.31 -8.29 -3.18
N PRO A 60 -6.65 -9.58 -3.25
CA PRO A 60 -6.39 -10.51 -2.15
C PRO A 60 -4.88 -10.80 -2.04
N VAL A 61 -4.36 -10.80 -0.81
CA VAL A 61 -3.02 -11.29 -0.45
C VAL A 61 -3.13 -12.69 0.14
N LEU A 62 -4.02 -12.84 1.12
CA LEU A 62 -4.46 -14.13 1.64
C LEU A 62 -5.99 -14.14 1.61
N PRO A 63 -6.62 -14.91 0.71
CA PRO A 63 -8.06 -14.90 0.51
C PRO A 63 -8.84 -15.05 1.81
N GLY A 64 -9.79 -14.15 2.05
CA GLY A 64 -10.64 -14.17 3.25
C GLY A 64 -10.00 -13.59 4.53
N THR A 65 -8.69 -13.26 4.51
CA THR A 65 -7.97 -12.76 5.69
C THR A 65 -7.28 -11.43 5.42
N LEU A 66 -6.39 -11.40 4.41
CA LEU A 66 -5.60 -10.21 4.07
C LEU A 66 -5.83 -9.77 2.64
N PHE A 67 -5.92 -8.48 2.45
CA PHE A 67 -6.01 -7.85 1.14
C PHE A 67 -5.21 -6.55 1.10
N ALA A 68 -4.88 -6.07 -0.09
CA ALA A 68 -4.23 -4.81 -0.30
C ALA A 68 -5.15 -3.85 -1.04
N SER A 69 -5.40 -2.68 -0.47
CA SER A 69 -6.02 -1.53 -1.12
C SER A 69 -4.96 -0.53 -1.56
N LEU A 70 -5.36 0.55 -2.21
CA LEU A 70 -4.48 1.59 -2.71
C LEU A 70 -4.75 2.91 -2.01
N ALA A 71 -3.68 3.65 -1.69
CA ALA A 71 -3.79 5.02 -1.20
C ALA A 71 -2.66 5.91 -1.73
N TYR A 72 -2.97 7.19 -1.91
CA TYR A 72 -1.96 8.23 -2.05
C TYR A 72 -1.55 8.70 -0.66
N VAL A 73 -0.26 8.62 -0.38
CA VAL A 73 0.34 8.91 0.92
C VAL A 73 1.34 10.06 0.77
N GLU A 74 1.22 11.06 1.63
CA GLU A 74 2.12 12.20 1.68
C GLU A 74 2.55 12.48 3.11
N LEU A 75 3.77 13.00 3.27
CA LEU A 75 4.21 13.54 4.54
C LEU A 75 3.79 15.01 4.61
N THR A 76 2.97 15.36 5.60
CA THR A 76 2.56 16.75 5.78
C THR A 76 3.73 17.60 6.31
N PRO A 77 3.70 18.93 6.15
CA PRO A 77 4.73 19.82 6.70
C PRO A 77 4.91 19.67 8.21
N GLU A 78 3.85 19.25 8.93
CA GLU A 78 3.86 19.01 10.36
C GLU A 78 4.47 17.65 10.75
N GLY A 79 4.89 16.82 9.75
CA GLY A 79 5.47 15.51 9.98
C GLY A 79 4.44 14.41 10.25
N THR A 80 3.16 14.67 9.98
CA THR A 80 2.09 13.65 10.02
C THR A 80 1.88 13.01 8.65
N ILE A 81 1.28 11.83 8.62
CA ILE A 81 0.97 11.13 7.37
C ILE A 81 -0.45 11.53 6.92
N GLY A 82 -0.52 12.18 5.76
CA GLY A 82 -1.76 12.33 5.01
C GLY A 82 -2.00 11.08 4.17
N MET A 83 -3.20 10.51 4.23
CA MET A 83 -3.57 9.34 3.42
C MET A 83 -4.93 9.54 2.77
N ARG A 84 -5.00 9.28 1.46
CA ARG A 84 -6.24 9.32 0.70
C ARG A 84 -6.41 8.02 -0.08
N HIS A 85 -7.39 7.23 0.30
CA HIS A 85 -7.71 5.98 -0.38
C HIS A 85 -8.18 6.22 -1.81
N VAL A 86 -7.74 5.32 -2.71
CA VAL A 86 -8.25 5.26 -4.08
C VAL A 86 -9.65 4.63 -4.04
N VAL A 87 -10.59 5.22 -4.77
CA VAL A 87 -11.93 4.69 -5.00
C VAL A 87 -12.11 4.37 -6.49
N ASP A 88 -13.14 3.58 -6.83
CA ASP A 88 -13.35 3.08 -8.20
C ASP A 88 -13.37 4.19 -9.26
N GLU A 89 -13.97 5.33 -8.97
CA GLU A 89 -14.04 6.46 -9.88
C GLU A 89 -12.66 7.08 -10.20
N GLN A 90 -11.67 6.83 -9.35
CA GLN A 90 -10.31 7.35 -9.47
C GLN A 90 -9.37 6.41 -10.25
N LEU A 91 -9.80 5.20 -10.60
CA LEU A 91 -9.00 4.25 -11.39
C LEU A 91 -8.65 4.81 -12.78
N GLY A 92 -9.46 5.73 -13.30
CA GLY A 92 -9.16 6.43 -14.56
C GLY A 92 -9.08 5.52 -15.78
N GLY A 93 -9.77 4.37 -15.74
CA GLY A 93 -9.78 3.37 -16.81
C GLY A 93 -8.61 2.36 -16.73
N ARG A 94 -7.80 2.41 -15.69
CA ARG A 94 -6.77 1.39 -15.38
C ARG A 94 -7.39 0.29 -14.52
N SER A 95 -6.79 -0.91 -14.58
CA SER A 95 -7.16 -1.98 -13.65
C SER A 95 -6.56 -1.74 -12.25
N VAL A 96 -7.12 -2.40 -11.24
CA VAL A 96 -6.56 -2.37 -9.88
C VAL A 96 -5.17 -2.99 -9.85
N GLU A 97 -4.96 -4.06 -10.62
CA GLU A 97 -3.71 -4.78 -10.74
C GLU A 97 -2.60 -3.90 -11.33
N ASP A 98 -2.90 -3.11 -12.37
CA ASP A 98 -1.95 -2.17 -12.97
C ASP A 98 -1.50 -1.10 -11.95
N LEU A 99 -2.47 -0.53 -11.22
CA LEU A 99 -2.17 0.45 -10.17
C LEU A 99 -1.42 -0.17 -9.00
N MET A 100 -1.75 -1.42 -8.64
CA MET A 100 -1.07 -2.17 -7.58
C MET A 100 0.40 -2.42 -7.95
N SER A 101 0.69 -2.76 -9.21
CA SER A 101 2.07 -2.92 -9.70
C SER A 101 2.88 -1.63 -9.54
N ASP A 102 2.32 -0.46 -9.94
CA ASP A 102 2.98 0.84 -9.76
C ASP A 102 3.18 1.16 -8.27
N ALA A 103 2.17 0.93 -7.46
CA ALA A 103 2.19 1.17 -6.02
C ALA A 103 3.24 0.31 -5.31
N THR A 104 3.33 -0.97 -5.68
CA THR A 104 4.34 -1.90 -5.17
C THR A 104 5.74 -1.46 -5.55
N THR A 105 5.96 -1.02 -6.79
CA THR A 105 7.25 -0.46 -7.23
C THR A 105 7.65 0.76 -6.38
N ASN A 106 6.70 1.66 -6.10
CA ASN A 106 6.94 2.82 -5.23
C ASN A 106 7.27 2.40 -3.79
N LEU A 107 6.56 1.40 -3.26
CA LEU A 107 6.82 0.86 -1.92
C LEU A 107 8.24 0.28 -1.83
N MET A 108 8.58 -0.62 -2.74
CA MET A 108 9.87 -1.33 -2.74
C MET A 108 11.06 -0.38 -2.90
N SER A 109 10.90 0.71 -3.67
CA SER A 109 11.97 1.70 -3.85
C SER A 109 12.36 2.45 -2.56
N GLY A 110 11.50 2.45 -1.54
CA GLY A 110 11.74 3.10 -0.25
C GLY A 110 11.98 2.13 0.90
N LEU A 111 12.03 0.81 0.65
CA LEU A 111 12.27 -0.19 1.68
C LEU A 111 13.76 -0.32 2.02
N ASN A 112 14.03 -0.40 3.32
CA ASN A 112 15.32 -0.76 3.88
C ASN A 112 15.21 -2.14 4.53
N ALA A 113 16.11 -3.05 4.18
CA ALA A 113 16.19 -4.39 4.74
C ALA A 113 17.33 -4.47 5.76
N GLN A 114 17.06 -4.99 6.95
CA GLN A 114 18.07 -5.22 7.99
C GLN A 114 18.00 -6.68 8.41
N ILE A 115 19.13 -7.38 8.30
CA ILE A 115 19.27 -8.77 8.77
C ILE A 115 19.97 -8.76 10.12
N ARG A 116 19.37 -9.44 11.10
CA ARG A 116 19.96 -9.72 12.42
C ARG A 116 20.27 -11.20 12.52
N GLY A 117 21.36 -11.54 13.16
CA GLY A 117 21.87 -12.91 13.30
C GLY A 117 23.27 -13.02 12.77
N SER A 118 23.84 -14.22 12.84
CA SER A 118 25.15 -14.53 12.31
C SER A 118 25.05 -15.27 11.00
N ASP A 119 25.96 -15.00 10.08
CA ASP A 119 26.03 -15.74 8.80
C ASP A 119 26.37 -17.23 9.00
N ASP A 120 26.87 -17.59 10.21
CA ASP A 120 27.25 -18.96 10.56
C ASP A 120 26.08 -19.78 11.15
N THR A 121 24.89 -19.18 11.35
CA THR A 121 23.73 -19.86 11.93
C THR A 121 22.48 -19.64 11.09
N PRO A 122 21.55 -20.64 11.04
CA PRO A 122 20.24 -20.45 10.38
C PRO A 122 19.33 -19.45 11.11
N ASP A 123 19.73 -18.99 12.30
CA ASP A 123 18.92 -18.08 13.13
C ASP A 123 19.08 -16.64 12.69
N ARG A 124 18.62 -16.35 11.47
CA ARG A 124 18.56 -14.99 10.91
C ARG A 124 17.14 -14.46 10.95
N MET A 125 17.01 -13.19 11.25
CA MET A 125 15.75 -12.45 11.19
C MET A 125 15.92 -11.22 10.31
N LEU A 126 15.05 -11.08 9.33
CA LEU A 126 14.93 -9.91 8.47
C LEU A 126 13.88 -8.97 9.06
N SER A 127 14.17 -7.68 9.17
CA SER A 127 13.20 -6.62 9.35
C SER A 127 13.20 -5.71 8.12
N LEU A 128 12.00 -5.29 7.68
CA LEU A 128 11.84 -4.31 6.63
C LEU A 128 11.27 -3.02 7.24
N GLU A 129 11.82 -1.89 6.84
CA GLU A 129 11.43 -0.57 7.30
C GLU A 129 11.28 0.37 6.09
N ARG A 130 10.33 1.29 6.15
CA ARG A 130 10.12 2.30 5.13
C ARG A 130 9.76 3.64 5.76
N GLU A 131 10.77 4.43 6.13
CA GLU A 131 10.58 5.77 6.74
C GLU A 131 9.44 5.81 7.79
N GLY A 132 9.20 4.70 8.49
CA GLY A 132 8.14 4.53 9.48
C GLY A 132 6.74 4.19 8.96
N TYR A 133 6.56 3.86 7.63
CA TYR A 133 5.20 3.66 7.10
C TYR A 133 5.06 2.42 6.22
N PHE A 134 3.99 1.65 6.47
CA PHE A 134 3.43 0.62 5.59
C PHE A 134 4.42 -0.45 5.13
N ALA A 135 5.50 -0.70 5.89
CA ALA A 135 6.48 -1.74 5.55
C ALA A 135 5.83 -3.13 5.45
N ALA A 136 4.78 -3.41 6.25
CA ALA A 136 4.00 -4.64 6.17
C ALA A 136 3.42 -4.90 4.78
N SER A 137 3.14 -3.84 4.02
CA SER A 137 2.64 -3.96 2.64
C SER A 137 3.66 -4.54 1.65
N ALA A 138 4.92 -4.77 2.05
CA ALA A 138 5.92 -5.44 1.23
C ALA A 138 5.49 -6.85 0.78
N VAL A 139 4.65 -7.52 1.58
CA VAL A 139 4.07 -8.85 1.25
C VAL A 139 3.21 -8.84 -0.04
N VAL A 140 2.86 -7.67 -0.56
CA VAL A 140 2.11 -7.52 -1.81
C VAL A 140 3.00 -7.72 -3.05
N ALA A 141 4.33 -7.64 -2.89
CA ALA A 141 5.25 -7.82 -4.01
C ALA A 141 5.13 -9.24 -4.58
N PRO A 142 4.99 -9.39 -5.91
CA PRO A 142 4.76 -10.69 -6.54
C PRO A 142 5.88 -11.71 -6.28
N ASP A 143 7.11 -11.22 -6.12
CA ASP A 143 8.33 -11.98 -5.88
C ASP A 143 8.78 -11.96 -4.41
N PHE A 144 7.89 -11.54 -3.49
CA PHE A 144 8.21 -11.36 -2.07
C PHE A 144 8.87 -12.61 -1.47
N HIS A 145 8.26 -13.78 -1.66
CA HIS A 145 8.79 -15.03 -1.12
C HIS A 145 10.18 -15.35 -1.68
N GLU A 146 10.34 -15.33 -3.01
CA GLU A 146 11.61 -15.64 -3.67
C GLU A 146 12.73 -14.69 -3.22
N TRP A 147 12.42 -13.39 -3.15
CA TRP A 147 13.35 -12.38 -2.69
C TRP A 147 13.79 -12.60 -1.25
N VAL A 148 12.85 -12.82 -0.32
CA VAL A 148 13.15 -12.99 1.10
C VAL A 148 13.81 -14.34 1.39
N SER A 149 13.35 -15.42 0.74
CA SER A 149 13.97 -16.74 0.82
C SER A 149 15.45 -16.70 0.38
N GLY A 150 15.73 -15.95 -0.70
CA GLY A 150 17.10 -15.74 -1.15
C GLY A 150 17.98 -14.97 -0.14
N LEU A 151 17.41 -14.01 0.61
CA LEU A 151 18.14 -13.26 1.64
C LEU A 151 18.39 -14.07 2.90
N LEU A 152 17.45 -14.90 3.32
CA LEU A 152 17.54 -15.69 4.55
C LEU A 152 18.12 -17.08 4.32
N GLU A 153 18.18 -17.54 3.05
CA GLU A 153 18.54 -18.91 2.64
C GLU A 153 17.60 -19.97 3.24
N GLU A 154 16.29 -19.61 3.30
CA GLU A 154 15.24 -20.43 3.91
C GLU A 154 14.00 -20.45 2.99
N ASP A 155 13.47 -21.65 2.70
CA ASP A 155 12.29 -21.82 1.82
C ASP A 155 10.95 -21.65 2.56
N ARG A 156 10.97 -21.93 3.87
CA ARG A 156 9.79 -21.82 4.74
C ARG A 156 9.97 -20.65 5.68
N LEU A 157 9.11 -19.64 5.53
CA LEU A 157 9.26 -18.37 6.24
C LEU A 157 8.12 -18.18 7.26
N ILE A 158 8.47 -17.71 8.44
CA ILE A 158 7.53 -17.09 9.38
C ILE A 158 7.54 -15.59 9.13
N VAL A 159 6.39 -15.03 8.80
CA VAL A 159 6.20 -13.60 8.55
C VAL A 159 5.28 -13.03 9.62
N ALA A 160 5.81 -12.13 10.44
CA ALA A 160 5.07 -11.43 11.48
C ALA A 160 4.73 -10.00 11.01
N LEU A 161 3.47 -9.66 11.08
CA LEU A 161 2.88 -8.37 10.75
C LEU A 161 2.24 -7.78 12.03
N PRO A 162 3.02 -7.24 12.97
CA PRO A 162 2.47 -6.74 14.23
C PRO A 162 1.67 -5.44 14.06
N CYS A 163 1.97 -4.67 13.02
CA CYS A 163 1.28 -3.43 12.66
C CYS A 163 1.59 -3.07 11.20
N PRO A 164 0.91 -2.06 10.59
CA PRO A 164 1.15 -1.67 9.20
C PRO A 164 2.59 -1.25 8.88
N ASP A 165 3.30 -0.73 9.87
CA ASP A 165 4.62 -0.11 9.70
C ASP A 165 5.78 -1.07 9.94
N GLN A 166 5.51 -2.29 10.40
CA GLN A 166 6.52 -3.25 10.81
C GLN A 166 6.26 -4.62 10.19
N ILE A 167 7.33 -5.22 9.72
CA ILE A 167 7.34 -6.60 9.25
C ILE A 167 8.65 -7.26 9.68
N TYR A 168 8.54 -8.45 10.24
CA TYR A 168 9.66 -9.28 10.66
C TYR A 168 9.52 -10.66 10.04
N ILE A 169 10.64 -11.20 9.54
CA ILE A 169 10.64 -12.46 8.81
C ILE A 169 11.81 -13.31 9.29
N THR A 170 11.59 -14.61 9.43
CA THR A 170 12.63 -15.58 9.79
C THR A 170 12.33 -16.93 9.16
N GLY A 171 13.28 -17.86 9.16
CA GLY A 171 13.03 -19.26 8.81
C GLY A 171 12.04 -19.90 9.79
N ALA A 172 11.22 -20.83 9.31
CA ALA A 172 10.21 -21.49 10.13
C ALA A 172 10.78 -22.31 11.29
N ASP A 173 12.00 -22.83 11.13
CA ASP A 173 12.69 -23.63 12.13
C ASP A 173 13.68 -22.79 12.98
N SER A 174 13.69 -21.47 12.80
CA SER A 174 14.56 -20.55 13.52
C SER A 174 14.07 -20.32 14.95
N TYR A 175 15.03 -20.09 15.86
CA TYR A 175 14.76 -19.62 17.23
C TYR A 175 13.86 -18.37 17.28
N TRP A 176 13.92 -17.50 16.28
CA TRP A 176 13.12 -16.28 16.22
C TRP A 176 11.63 -16.54 15.98
N ALA A 177 11.24 -17.69 15.44
CA ALA A 177 9.85 -17.99 15.09
C ALA A 177 8.91 -17.87 16.30
N ASP A 178 9.29 -18.45 17.45
CA ASP A 178 8.51 -18.35 18.70
C ASP A 178 8.44 -16.92 19.24
N GLN A 179 9.49 -16.14 19.05
CA GLN A 179 9.52 -14.74 19.48
C GLN A 179 8.58 -13.86 18.62
N LEU A 180 8.58 -14.10 17.31
CA LEU A 180 7.68 -13.41 16.40
C LEU A 180 6.22 -13.77 16.67
N ALA A 181 5.92 -15.04 17.00
CA ALA A 181 4.58 -15.45 17.41
C ALA A 181 4.11 -14.70 18.68
N ARG A 182 4.97 -14.60 19.68
CA ARG A 182 4.65 -13.82 20.90
C ARG A 182 4.47 -12.32 20.59
N MET A 183 5.34 -11.76 19.77
CA MET A 183 5.22 -10.35 19.36
C MET A 183 3.85 -10.06 18.74
N VAL A 184 3.34 -10.93 17.89
CA VAL A 184 2.01 -10.77 17.29
C VAL A 184 0.91 -10.91 18.33
N LEU A 185 0.98 -11.92 19.21
CA LEU A 185 -0.05 -12.20 20.20
C LEU A 185 -0.11 -11.17 21.34
N ASP A 186 1.05 -10.62 21.73
CA ASP A 186 1.19 -9.67 22.83
C ASP A 186 1.12 -8.21 22.37
N SER A 187 0.92 -7.97 21.07
CA SER A 187 0.87 -6.64 20.51
C SER A 187 -0.31 -5.84 21.10
N ASP A 188 -0.01 -4.74 21.79
CA ASP A 188 -1.00 -3.78 22.28
C ASP A 188 -1.38 -2.82 21.12
N TYR A 189 -2.16 -3.34 20.21
CA TYR A 189 -2.46 -2.63 18.99
C TYR A 189 -3.79 -1.86 19.09
N GLU A 190 -3.74 -0.54 18.83
CA GLU A 190 -4.94 0.27 18.68
C GLU A 190 -5.68 -0.09 17.37
N PRO A 191 -7.00 0.14 17.28
CA PRO A 191 -7.78 -0.20 16.09
C PRO A 191 -7.17 0.37 14.84
N ASN A 192 -6.71 -0.50 13.95
CA ASN A 192 -6.00 -0.15 12.73
C ASN A 192 -6.50 -1.08 11.61
N PRO A 193 -6.38 -0.69 10.34
CA PRO A 193 -6.82 -1.52 9.22
C PRO A 193 -6.10 -2.87 9.09
N LEU A 194 -4.97 -3.09 9.77
CA LEU A 194 -4.25 -4.35 9.81
C LEU A 194 -4.24 -4.91 11.22
N THR A 195 -4.92 -6.01 11.44
CA THR A 195 -4.85 -6.80 12.68
C THR A 195 -3.50 -7.50 12.76
N PRO A 196 -2.82 -7.55 13.93
CA PRO A 196 -1.57 -8.29 14.08
C PRO A 196 -1.73 -9.74 13.61
N THR A 197 -0.86 -10.15 12.69
CA THR A 197 -0.99 -11.41 11.95
C THR A 197 0.35 -12.12 11.84
N LEU A 198 0.34 -13.45 12.00
CA LEU A 198 1.48 -14.34 11.78
C LEU A 198 1.15 -15.30 10.63
N LEU A 199 2.03 -15.37 9.65
CA LEU A 199 1.89 -16.21 8.47
C LEU A 199 3.02 -17.24 8.40
N LEU A 200 2.71 -18.44 7.88
CA LEU A 200 3.68 -19.32 7.25
C LEU A 200 3.67 -19.00 5.75
N TRP A 201 4.82 -18.72 5.18
CA TRP A 201 4.95 -18.45 3.75
C TRP A 201 5.88 -19.46 3.09
N GLU A 202 5.36 -20.16 2.13
CA GLU A 202 6.07 -21.14 1.30
C GLU A 202 5.97 -20.74 -0.17
N SER A 203 6.63 -21.45 -1.05
CA SER A 203 6.58 -21.20 -2.50
C SER A 203 5.18 -21.28 -3.10
N THR A 204 4.24 -21.95 -2.41
CA THR A 204 2.82 -22.07 -2.77
C THR A 204 1.98 -20.86 -2.36
N GLY A 205 2.54 -19.95 -1.55
CA GLY A 205 1.89 -18.76 -1.02
C GLY A 205 1.81 -18.76 0.51
N PRO A 206 1.16 -17.72 1.08
CA PRO A 206 1.00 -17.59 2.52
C PRO A 206 -0.17 -18.41 3.06
N ASP A 207 0.04 -18.99 4.25
CA ASP A 207 -0.98 -19.61 5.10
C ASP A 207 -1.07 -18.87 6.44
N LEU A 208 -2.28 -18.71 6.97
CA LEU A 208 -2.51 -18.08 8.27
C LEU A 208 -2.11 -19.01 9.39
N ILE A 209 -1.18 -18.60 10.26
CA ILE A 209 -0.91 -19.29 11.52
C ILE A 209 -1.83 -18.75 12.62
N VAL A 210 -1.83 -17.42 12.80
CA VAL A 210 -2.66 -16.74 13.79
C VAL A 210 -2.93 -15.30 13.40
N GLU A 211 -4.15 -14.85 13.68
CA GLU A 211 -4.54 -13.44 13.68
C GLU A 211 -4.97 -13.10 15.11
N GLN A 212 -4.51 -11.97 15.64
CA GLN A 212 -4.90 -11.53 16.97
C GLN A 212 -6.42 -11.22 16.99
N PRO A 213 -7.19 -11.69 17.99
CA PRO A 213 -8.61 -11.37 18.06
C PRO A 213 -8.83 -9.85 18.19
N VAL A 214 -9.76 -9.32 17.42
CA VAL A 214 -10.15 -7.91 17.52
C VAL A 214 -10.71 -7.68 18.94
N ARG A 215 -10.07 -6.80 19.70
CA ARG A 215 -10.56 -6.41 21.03
C ARG A 215 -11.82 -5.58 20.85
N THR A 216 -12.98 -6.15 21.17
CA THR A 216 -14.20 -5.37 21.34
C THR A 216 -14.12 -4.68 22.67
N GLU A 217 -14.16 -3.33 22.69
CA GLU A 217 -14.30 -2.61 23.96
C GLU A 217 -15.54 -3.11 24.69
N PRO A 218 -15.47 -3.40 25.99
CA PRO A 218 -16.66 -3.72 26.77
C PRO A 218 -17.55 -2.47 26.80
N SER A 219 -18.79 -2.63 26.33
CA SER A 219 -19.88 -1.64 26.28
C SER A 219 -20.25 -1.14 27.68
#